data_a16720a26cc6afad8f71234535db34d6
#
_entry.id   a16720a26cc6afad8f71234535db34d6
#
_cell.length_a   1.000
_cell.length_b   1.000
_cell.length_c   1.000
_cell.angle_alpha   90.00
_cell.angle_beta   90.00
_cell.angle_gamma   90.00
#
_symmetry.space_group_name_H-M   'P 1'
#
loop_
_entity.id
_entity.type
_entity.pdbx_description
1 polymer ?
#
loop_
_entity_poly.entity_id
_entity_poly.type
_entity_poly.pdbx_seq_one_letter_code
_entity_poly.pdbx_strand_id
1 'polypeptide(L)'
;MDIQKIKDIDPYRILRNYFFFTYDRLKEENKLVISSDERYLCMNTGLLTIYNQDIVAIFSKNTMIGKQPWFFNGFFKETEKIFTTNFPELPQIANYCNNVSDLVFDNTLEINLRKEHIIDDNFQRFVEAGYSNKELINVLLESAKGTLEKKLKRNFKLALPFYYHNTETKENKIQLLAPLYFPGAPVRLALVLNKVESTANKYYEGVTVLPVEWAYMNSRLI
;
A
#
# COMPACT_ATOMS: atom_id res chain seq x y z
N MET A 1 -12.81 22.99 0.70
CA MET A 1 -12.77 21.64 0.13
C MET A 1 -13.97 21.54 -0.79
N ASP A 2 -13.73 21.57 -2.08
CA ASP A 2 -14.80 21.74 -3.08
C ASP A 2 -15.54 20.42 -3.25
N ILE A 3 -16.82 20.40 -2.82
CA ILE A 3 -17.72 19.22 -2.85
C ILE A 3 -17.89 18.68 -4.28
N GLN A 4 -17.63 19.50 -5.29
CA GLN A 4 -17.70 19.13 -6.71
C GLN A 4 -16.56 18.18 -7.14
N LYS A 5 -15.36 18.27 -6.52
CA LYS A 5 -14.23 17.38 -6.81
C LYS A 5 -14.36 15.96 -6.22
N ILE A 6 -15.30 15.77 -5.28
CA ILE A 6 -15.55 14.45 -4.65
C ILE A 6 -16.44 13.56 -5.53
N LYS A 7 -17.18 14.13 -6.48
CA LYS A 7 -18.11 13.36 -7.35
C LYS A 7 -17.44 12.51 -8.43
N ASP A 8 -16.15 12.79 -8.76
CA ASP A 8 -15.41 12.06 -9.80
C ASP A 8 -14.48 10.97 -9.25
N ILE A 9 -14.46 10.75 -7.93
CA ILE A 9 -13.67 9.67 -7.34
C ILE A 9 -14.53 8.40 -7.34
N ASP A 10 -14.10 7.41 -8.15
CA ASP A 10 -14.67 6.07 -8.10
C ASP A 10 -14.72 5.55 -6.64
N PRO A 11 -15.93 5.37 -6.06
CA PRO A 11 -16.08 5.01 -4.65
C PRO A 11 -15.46 3.63 -4.34
N TYR A 12 -15.26 2.79 -5.36
CA TYR A 12 -14.68 1.46 -5.21
C TYR A 12 -13.19 1.41 -5.55
N ARG A 13 -12.54 2.55 -5.84
CA ARG A 13 -11.12 2.59 -6.24
C ARG A 13 -10.20 1.93 -5.20
N ILE A 14 -10.42 2.20 -3.92
CA ILE A 14 -9.63 1.62 -2.82
C ILE A 14 -9.82 0.11 -2.79
N LEU A 15 -11.07 -0.35 -2.82
CA LEU A 15 -11.41 -1.77 -2.76
C LEU A 15 -10.87 -2.54 -3.97
N ARG A 16 -10.99 -1.95 -5.17
CA ARG A 16 -10.48 -2.54 -6.40
C ARG A 16 -8.96 -2.69 -6.36
N ASN A 17 -8.23 -1.65 -5.94
CA ASN A 17 -6.78 -1.72 -5.79
C ASN A 17 -6.39 -2.78 -4.74
N TYR A 18 -7.11 -2.83 -3.61
CA TYR A 18 -6.92 -3.85 -2.59
C TYR A 18 -6.98 -5.26 -3.20
N PHE A 19 -8.01 -5.57 -4.01
CA PHE A 19 -8.14 -6.89 -4.62
C PHE A 19 -7.04 -7.20 -5.63
N PHE A 20 -6.62 -6.24 -6.45
CA PHE A 20 -5.53 -6.44 -7.39
C PHE A 20 -4.22 -6.77 -6.66
N PHE A 21 -3.84 -5.97 -5.68
CA PHE A 21 -2.63 -6.23 -4.89
C PHE A 21 -2.71 -7.55 -4.11
N THR A 22 -3.88 -7.86 -3.55
CA THR A 22 -4.08 -9.14 -2.83
C THR A 22 -3.97 -10.33 -3.76
N TYR A 23 -4.55 -10.26 -4.96
CA TYR A 23 -4.43 -11.31 -5.97
C TYR A 23 -2.96 -11.54 -6.37
N ASP A 24 -2.24 -10.47 -6.71
CA ASP A 24 -0.84 -10.57 -7.11
C ASP A 24 0.02 -11.12 -5.97
N ARG A 25 -0.21 -10.68 -4.74
CA ARG A 25 0.50 -11.18 -3.56
C ARG A 25 0.24 -12.66 -3.30
N LEU A 26 -1.01 -13.10 -3.33
CA LEU A 26 -1.37 -14.51 -3.18
C LEU A 26 -0.79 -15.39 -4.29
N LYS A 27 -0.71 -14.86 -5.52
CA LYS A 27 -0.06 -15.54 -6.64
C LYS A 27 1.44 -15.72 -6.39
N GLU A 28 2.14 -14.71 -5.89
CA GLU A 28 3.57 -14.79 -5.53
C GLU A 28 3.81 -15.78 -4.39
N GLU A 29 2.90 -15.84 -3.43
CA GLU A 29 2.95 -16.76 -2.28
C GLU A 29 2.50 -18.18 -2.61
N ASN A 30 2.05 -18.46 -3.84
CA ASN A 30 1.46 -19.73 -4.25
C ASN A 30 0.25 -20.14 -3.39
N LYS A 31 -0.56 -19.16 -2.95
CA LYS A 31 -1.76 -19.37 -2.11
C LYS A 31 -3.07 -19.31 -2.89
N LEU A 32 -3.01 -19.17 -4.19
CA LEU A 32 -4.17 -19.33 -5.05
C LEU A 32 -4.49 -20.83 -5.16
N VAL A 33 -5.75 -21.22 -4.90
CA VAL A 33 -6.17 -22.62 -4.91
C VAL A 33 -7.01 -22.90 -6.16
N ILE A 34 -6.65 -23.95 -6.88
CA ILE A 34 -7.40 -24.42 -8.05
C ILE A 34 -8.23 -25.64 -7.61
N SER A 35 -9.50 -25.69 -8.02
CA SER A 35 -10.37 -26.84 -7.77
C SER A 35 -9.82 -28.12 -8.39
N SER A 36 -10.16 -29.30 -7.85
CA SER A 36 -9.67 -30.59 -8.31
C SER A 36 -10.00 -30.89 -9.79
N ASP A 37 -11.07 -30.34 -10.30
CA ASP A 37 -11.50 -30.43 -11.69
C ASP A 37 -10.93 -29.34 -12.60
N GLU A 38 -10.05 -28.48 -12.06
CA GLU A 38 -9.39 -27.35 -12.72
C GLU A 38 -10.34 -26.29 -13.34
N ARG A 39 -11.62 -26.30 -12.98
CA ARG A 39 -12.59 -25.35 -13.52
C ARG A 39 -12.63 -24.03 -12.80
N TYR A 40 -12.23 -24.01 -11.53
CA TYR A 40 -12.30 -22.84 -10.67
C TYR A 40 -10.95 -22.51 -10.03
N LEU A 41 -10.70 -21.22 -9.83
CA LEU A 41 -9.64 -20.68 -9.01
C LEU A 41 -10.30 -19.93 -7.85
N CYS A 42 -9.77 -20.09 -6.64
CA CYS A 42 -10.20 -19.40 -5.44
C CYS A 42 -9.06 -18.64 -4.80
N MET A 43 -9.34 -17.43 -4.31
CA MET A 43 -8.47 -16.70 -3.40
C MET A 43 -9.25 -16.24 -2.15
N ASN A 44 -8.60 -16.29 -1.00
CA ASN A 44 -9.11 -15.64 0.20
C ASN A 44 -8.81 -14.13 0.10
N THR A 45 -9.84 -13.32 0.24
CA THR A 45 -9.69 -11.86 0.14
C THR A 45 -9.08 -11.22 1.38
N GLY A 46 -9.00 -11.93 2.51
CA GLY A 46 -8.64 -11.38 3.81
C GLY A 46 -9.74 -10.52 4.45
N LEU A 47 -10.90 -10.38 3.79
CA LEU A 47 -12.03 -9.63 4.32
C LEU A 47 -13.05 -10.57 4.95
N LEU A 48 -13.75 -10.05 5.95
CA LEU A 48 -14.80 -10.75 6.67
C LEU A 48 -16.17 -10.10 6.47
N THR A 49 -17.21 -10.90 6.51
CA THR A 49 -18.57 -10.40 6.67
C THR A 49 -18.79 -9.84 8.08
N ILE A 50 -19.92 -9.16 8.31
CA ILE A 50 -20.33 -8.72 9.66
C ILE A 50 -20.53 -9.88 10.65
N TYR A 51 -20.61 -11.11 10.15
CA TYR A 51 -20.74 -12.34 10.96
C TYR A 51 -19.41 -13.11 11.07
N ASN A 52 -18.27 -12.48 10.75
CA ASN A 52 -16.94 -13.07 10.79
C ASN A 52 -16.77 -14.31 9.88
N GLN A 53 -17.48 -14.36 8.75
CA GLN A 53 -17.28 -15.36 7.72
C GLN A 53 -16.29 -14.84 6.70
N ASP A 54 -15.37 -15.69 6.26
CA ASP A 54 -14.41 -15.34 5.21
C ASP A 54 -15.10 -15.04 3.88
N ILE A 55 -14.61 -14.00 3.20
CA ILE A 55 -15.02 -13.64 1.85
C ILE A 55 -13.95 -14.15 0.89
N VAL A 56 -14.32 -15.01 -0.01
CA VAL A 56 -13.46 -15.52 -1.08
C VAL A 56 -13.85 -14.94 -2.42
N ALA A 57 -12.86 -14.75 -3.30
CA ALA A 57 -13.11 -14.45 -4.71
C ALA A 57 -12.94 -15.73 -5.53
N ILE A 58 -13.93 -16.04 -6.35
CA ILE A 58 -13.92 -17.25 -7.21
C ILE A 58 -13.87 -16.81 -8.67
N PHE A 59 -13.05 -17.51 -9.42
CA PHE A 59 -12.86 -17.31 -10.86
C PHE A 59 -13.13 -18.62 -11.59
N SER A 60 -13.69 -18.60 -12.78
CA SER A 60 -13.81 -19.75 -13.66
C SER A 60 -12.73 -19.74 -14.74
N LYS A 61 -12.34 -20.92 -15.19
CA LYS A 61 -11.39 -21.07 -16.29
C LYS A 61 -11.96 -20.41 -17.54
N ASN A 62 -11.20 -19.50 -18.14
CA ASN A 62 -11.63 -18.82 -19.35
C ASN A 62 -11.40 -19.74 -20.55
N THR A 63 -12.45 -19.98 -21.30
CA THR A 63 -12.41 -20.82 -22.53
C THR A 63 -12.13 -20.02 -23.80
N MET A 64 -12.11 -18.67 -23.70
CA MET A 64 -11.88 -17.81 -24.83
C MET A 64 -10.38 -17.67 -25.13
N ILE A 65 -10.00 -18.05 -26.38
CA ILE A 65 -8.60 -17.95 -26.84
C ILE A 65 -8.15 -16.47 -26.86
N GLY A 66 -6.93 -16.21 -26.37
CA GLY A 66 -6.34 -14.86 -26.32
C GLY A 66 -6.83 -13.98 -25.18
N LYS A 67 -7.66 -14.50 -24.28
CA LYS A 67 -8.05 -13.83 -23.03
C LYS A 67 -7.24 -14.36 -21.84
N GLN A 68 -7.30 -13.62 -20.74
CA GLN A 68 -6.71 -14.06 -19.47
C GLN A 68 -7.24 -15.44 -19.06
N PRO A 69 -6.44 -16.29 -18.38
CA PRO A 69 -6.82 -17.68 -18.10
C PRO A 69 -8.02 -17.82 -17.17
N TRP A 70 -8.29 -16.82 -16.37
CA TRP A 70 -9.34 -16.82 -15.35
C TRP A 70 -10.32 -15.67 -15.55
N PHE A 71 -11.61 -15.97 -15.44
CA PHE A 71 -12.72 -15.01 -15.48
C PHE A 71 -13.29 -14.85 -14.07
N PHE A 72 -13.35 -13.63 -13.57
CA PHE A 72 -13.89 -13.33 -12.24
C PHE A 72 -15.40 -13.53 -12.19
N ASN A 73 -15.87 -14.45 -11.33
CA ASN A 73 -17.28 -14.74 -11.14
C ASN A 73 -17.92 -13.87 -10.06
N GLY A 74 -17.19 -13.53 -9.01
CA GLY A 74 -17.70 -12.72 -7.90
C GLY A 74 -17.04 -13.02 -6.57
N PHE A 75 -17.58 -12.38 -5.54
CA PHE A 75 -17.24 -12.61 -4.14
C PHE A 75 -18.31 -13.48 -3.50
N PHE A 76 -17.87 -14.45 -2.71
CA PHE A 76 -18.71 -15.45 -2.06
C PHE A 76 -18.28 -15.62 -0.62
N LYS A 77 -19.21 -16.08 0.24
CA LYS A 77 -18.87 -16.48 1.61
C LYS A 77 -18.29 -17.90 1.58
N GLU A 78 -17.43 -18.21 2.52
CA GLU A 78 -16.91 -19.57 2.72
C GLU A 78 -18.00 -20.63 2.91
N THR A 79 -19.20 -20.23 3.33
CA THR A 79 -20.37 -21.12 3.55
C THR A 79 -21.23 -21.31 2.31
N GLU A 80 -20.98 -20.58 1.21
CA GLU A 80 -21.79 -20.70 0.02
C GLU A 80 -21.49 -21.97 -0.79
N LYS A 81 -22.54 -22.52 -1.41
CA LYS A 81 -22.48 -23.81 -2.12
C LYS A 81 -21.40 -23.86 -3.19
N ILE A 82 -21.16 -22.74 -3.91
CA ILE A 82 -20.11 -22.70 -4.93
C ILE A 82 -18.73 -22.93 -4.33
N PHE A 83 -18.46 -22.41 -3.14
CA PHE A 83 -17.20 -22.63 -2.43
C PHE A 83 -17.15 -24.05 -1.84
N THR A 84 -18.11 -24.43 -1.01
CA THR A 84 -18.11 -25.71 -0.28
C THR A 84 -18.14 -26.94 -1.19
N THR A 85 -18.65 -26.82 -2.41
CA THR A 85 -18.67 -27.92 -3.40
C THR A 85 -17.33 -28.09 -4.12
N ASN A 86 -16.60 -27.01 -4.37
CA ASN A 86 -15.43 -27.04 -5.26
C ASN A 86 -14.10 -26.95 -4.51
N PHE A 87 -14.10 -26.55 -3.24
CA PHE A 87 -12.89 -26.37 -2.44
C PHE A 87 -13.03 -27.04 -1.08
N PRO A 88 -12.13 -28.00 -0.75
CA PRO A 88 -12.20 -28.75 0.50
C PRO A 88 -11.75 -27.93 1.71
N GLU A 89 -10.91 -26.91 1.49
CA GLU A 89 -10.32 -26.10 2.54
C GLU A 89 -10.32 -24.62 2.14
N LEU A 90 -10.38 -23.75 3.16
CA LEU A 90 -10.30 -22.30 2.96
C LEU A 90 -8.87 -21.94 2.56
N PRO A 91 -8.68 -21.18 1.42
CA PRO A 91 -7.37 -20.68 1.06
C PRO A 91 -6.79 -19.75 2.13
N GLN A 92 -5.47 -19.77 2.26
CA GLN A 92 -4.78 -18.88 3.18
C GLN A 92 -4.88 -17.42 2.71
N ILE A 93 -4.88 -16.47 3.67
CA ILE A 93 -4.80 -15.04 3.39
C ILE A 93 -3.40 -14.63 2.94
N ALA A 94 -3.29 -13.49 2.27
CA ALA A 94 -2.01 -12.90 1.90
C ALA A 94 -1.22 -12.47 3.15
N ASN A 95 0.10 -12.65 3.11
CA ASN A 95 1.00 -12.15 4.13
C ASN A 95 1.80 -10.97 3.58
N TYR A 96 1.51 -9.77 4.05
CA TYR A 96 2.19 -8.56 3.61
C TYR A 96 3.39 -8.20 4.48
N CYS A 97 3.51 -8.78 5.67
CA CYS A 97 4.54 -8.43 6.63
C CYS A 97 5.16 -9.67 7.26
N ASN A 98 6.47 -9.84 7.10
CA ASN A 98 7.21 -10.93 7.71
C ASN A 98 7.78 -10.57 9.09
N ASN A 99 7.97 -9.28 9.36
CA ASN A 99 8.56 -8.81 10.61
C ASN A 99 7.75 -7.64 11.16
N VAL A 100 7.12 -7.85 12.30
CA VAL A 100 6.28 -6.83 12.97
C VAL A 100 7.06 -5.53 13.26
N SER A 101 8.39 -5.61 13.44
CA SER A 101 9.22 -4.41 13.65
C SER A 101 9.23 -3.46 12.43
N ASP A 102 8.85 -3.94 11.24
CA ASP A 102 8.79 -3.11 10.05
C ASP A 102 7.49 -2.28 9.97
N LEU A 103 6.49 -2.66 10.78
CA LEU A 103 5.22 -1.93 10.88
C LEU A 103 5.31 -0.72 11.82
N VAL A 104 6.38 -0.59 12.58
CA VAL A 104 6.51 0.41 13.64
C VAL A 104 7.75 1.26 13.40
N PHE A 105 7.60 2.59 13.50
CA PHE A 105 8.73 3.49 13.41
C PHE A 105 9.66 3.33 14.64
N ASP A 106 10.93 3.03 14.38
CA ASP A 106 11.98 2.99 15.40
C ASP A 106 12.54 4.40 15.61
N ASN A 107 12.21 5.02 16.75
CA ASN A 107 12.61 6.38 17.07
C ASN A 107 14.09 6.52 17.50
N THR A 108 14.84 5.43 17.55
CA THR A 108 16.29 5.43 17.78
C THR A 108 17.09 5.65 16.51
N LEU A 109 16.45 5.45 15.33
CA LEU A 109 17.07 5.60 14.03
C LEU A 109 16.89 7.03 13.47
N GLU A 110 17.93 7.49 12.78
CA GLU A 110 17.90 8.80 12.09
C GLU A 110 17.19 8.70 10.74
N ILE A 111 16.67 9.83 10.27
CA ILE A 111 16.10 9.96 8.94
C ILE A 111 17.10 10.69 8.03
N ASN A 112 17.54 10.03 6.96
CA ASN A 112 18.38 10.59 5.92
C ASN A 112 17.56 10.86 4.66
N LEU A 113 17.63 12.06 4.09
CA LEU A 113 16.85 12.44 2.92
C LEU A 113 17.66 12.31 1.63
N ARG A 114 17.12 11.62 0.63
CA ARG A 114 17.61 11.67 -0.75
C ARG A 114 17.05 12.90 -1.46
N LYS A 115 17.54 14.09 -1.08
CA LYS A 115 16.94 15.38 -1.45
C LYS A 115 16.77 15.58 -2.95
N GLU A 116 17.79 15.25 -3.75
CA GLU A 116 17.72 15.38 -5.21
C GLU A 116 16.56 14.55 -5.75
N HIS A 117 16.48 13.27 -5.41
CA HIS A 117 15.38 12.39 -5.78
C HIS A 117 14.02 12.90 -5.29
N ILE A 118 13.95 13.33 -4.03
CA ILE A 118 12.68 13.83 -3.45
C ILE A 118 12.20 15.06 -4.22
N ILE A 119 13.09 16.01 -4.52
CA ILE A 119 12.73 17.28 -5.13
C ILE A 119 12.54 17.14 -6.64
N ASP A 120 13.47 16.51 -7.34
CA ASP A 120 13.47 16.49 -8.80
C ASP A 120 12.40 15.57 -9.36
N ASP A 121 12.30 14.35 -8.82
CA ASP A 121 11.32 13.36 -9.30
C ASP A 121 9.88 13.71 -8.89
N ASN A 122 9.70 14.54 -7.85
CA ASN A 122 8.38 14.88 -7.34
C ASN A 122 8.07 16.39 -7.43
N PHE A 123 8.79 17.15 -8.24
CA PHE A 123 8.64 18.59 -8.31
C PHE A 123 7.19 19.04 -8.55
N GLN A 124 6.48 18.34 -9.43
CA GLN A 124 5.07 18.64 -9.70
C GLN A 124 4.18 18.54 -8.45
N ARG A 125 4.44 17.59 -7.56
CA ARG A 125 3.70 17.44 -6.29
C ARG A 125 3.93 18.63 -5.34
N PHE A 126 5.14 19.18 -5.36
CA PHE A 126 5.43 20.41 -4.60
C PHE A 126 4.74 21.63 -5.22
N VAL A 127 4.70 21.73 -6.56
CA VAL A 127 3.96 22.80 -7.26
C VAL A 127 2.47 22.74 -6.90
N GLU A 128 1.86 21.56 -6.90
CA GLU A 128 0.47 21.35 -6.50
C GLU A 128 0.24 21.68 -5.01
N ALA A 129 1.27 21.50 -4.17
CA ALA A 129 1.25 21.92 -2.78
C ALA A 129 1.52 23.42 -2.57
N GLY A 130 1.75 24.20 -3.65
CA GLY A 130 1.97 25.66 -3.61
C GLY A 130 3.42 26.09 -3.59
N TYR A 131 4.39 25.19 -3.87
CA TYR A 131 5.82 25.49 -3.86
C TYR A 131 6.45 25.25 -5.23
N SER A 132 6.87 26.33 -5.92
CA SER A 132 7.45 26.27 -7.27
C SER A 132 8.95 26.59 -7.35
N ASN A 133 9.59 26.88 -6.23
CA ASN A 133 11.03 27.17 -6.15
C ASN A 133 11.77 26.02 -5.48
N LYS A 134 12.69 25.35 -6.20
CA LYS A 134 13.42 24.18 -5.71
C LYS A 134 14.34 24.51 -4.53
N GLU A 135 14.98 25.68 -4.51
CA GLU A 135 15.85 26.08 -3.41
C GLU A 135 15.03 26.28 -2.12
N LEU A 136 13.88 26.94 -2.24
CA LEU A 136 12.95 27.09 -1.12
C LEU A 136 12.45 25.71 -0.63
N ILE A 137 12.09 24.81 -1.54
CA ILE A 137 11.65 23.45 -1.20
C ILE A 137 12.76 22.71 -0.42
N ASN A 138 14.03 22.83 -0.83
CA ASN A 138 15.16 22.20 -0.15
C ASN A 138 15.28 22.69 1.31
N VAL A 139 15.16 24.00 1.55
CA VAL A 139 15.22 24.58 2.91
C VAL A 139 14.00 24.12 3.74
N LEU A 140 12.81 24.17 3.14
CA LEU A 140 11.57 23.77 3.82
C LEU A 140 11.56 22.26 4.14
N LEU A 141 12.13 21.44 3.26
CA LEU A 141 12.21 19.99 3.46
C LEU A 141 13.06 19.63 4.70
N GLU A 142 14.20 20.31 4.90
CA GLU A 142 15.01 20.14 6.12
C GLU A 142 14.25 20.57 7.39
N SER A 143 13.57 21.72 7.32
CA SER A 143 12.75 22.18 8.44
C SER A 143 11.61 21.22 8.76
N ALA A 144 10.93 20.70 7.70
CA ALA A 144 9.87 19.73 7.85
C ALA A 144 10.38 18.41 8.42
N LYS A 145 11.57 17.92 7.98
CA LYS A 145 12.25 16.75 8.56
C LYS A 145 12.47 16.95 10.06
N GLY A 146 13.09 18.04 10.48
CA GLY A 146 13.34 18.30 11.90
C GLY A 146 12.06 18.35 12.74
N THR A 147 10.96 18.90 12.17
CA THR A 147 9.64 18.89 12.80
C THR A 147 9.07 17.47 12.91
N LEU A 148 9.19 16.70 11.83
CA LEU A 148 8.74 15.32 11.77
C LEU A 148 9.44 14.45 12.82
N GLU A 149 10.77 14.50 12.89
CA GLU A 149 11.56 13.74 13.88
C GLU A 149 11.13 14.05 15.32
N LYS A 150 10.93 15.32 15.64
CA LYS A 150 10.44 15.73 16.98
C LYS A 150 9.05 15.17 17.28
N LYS A 151 8.17 15.09 16.27
CA LYS A 151 6.82 14.55 16.43
C LYS A 151 6.84 13.02 16.52
N LEU A 152 7.62 12.33 15.70
CA LEU A 152 7.77 10.88 15.75
C LEU A 152 8.37 10.37 17.06
N LYS A 153 9.34 11.10 17.65
CA LYS A 153 9.87 10.79 18.97
C LYS A 153 8.79 10.83 20.08
N ARG A 154 7.75 11.65 19.91
CA ARG A 154 6.62 11.73 20.84
C ARG A 154 5.49 10.77 20.53
N ASN A 155 5.29 10.50 19.26
CA ASN A 155 4.22 9.62 18.79
C ASN A 155 4.66 8.91 17.49
N PHE A 156 5.26 7.74 17.63
CA PHE A 156 5.71 6.92 16.52
C PHE A 156 4.57 6.46 15.60
N LYS A 157 3.32 6.43 16.10
CA LYS A 157 2.12 6.08 15.31
C LYS A 157 1.77 7.11 14.24
N LEU A 158 2.47 8.24 14.17
CA LEU A 158 2.32 9.18 13.04
C LEU A 158 2.92 8.62 11.74
N ALA A 159 3.86 7.69 11.81
CA ALA A 159 4.33 6.94 10.66
C ALA A 159 3.44 5.72 10.46
N LEU A 160 2.78 5.66 9.30
CA LEU A 160 1.86 4.57 8.96
C LEU A 160 2.56 3.57 8.04
N PRO A 161 2.51 2.27 8.35
CA PRO A 161 3.05 1.27 7.45
C PRO A 161 2.23 1.18 6.17
N PHE A 162 2.89 0.91 5.06
CA PHE A 162 2.26 0.55 3.80
C PHE A 162 3.09 -0.48 3.04
N TYR A 163 2.40 -1.31 2.29
CA TYR A 163 3.03 -2.31 1.44
C TYR A 163 3.43 -1.67 0.11
N TYR A 164 4.72 -1.80 -0.23
CA TYR A 164 5.26 -1.37 -1.50
C TYR A 164 5.62 -2.59 -2.34
N HIS A 165 5.11 -2.62 -3.57
CA HIS A 165 5.45 -3.60 -4.59
C HIS A 165 6.11 -2.90 -5.78
N ASN A 166 7.33 -3.28 -6.11
CA ASN A 166 7.99 -2.83 -7.31
C ASN A 166 7.72 -3.83 -8.44
N THR A 167 6.96 -3.41 -9.45
CA THR A 167 6.56 -4.26 -10.58
C THR A 167 7.73 -4.68 -11.47
N GLU A 168 8.81 -3.89 -11.52
CA GLU A 168 9.99 -4.16 -12.35
C GLU A 168 10.93 -5.14 -11.65
N THR A 169 11.29 -4.86 -10.39
CA THR A 169 12.23 -5.69 -9.61
C THR A 169 11.54 -6.84 -8.88
N LYS A 170 10.19 -6.83 -8.80
CA LYS A 170 9.38 -7.73 -7.98
C LYS A 170 9.74 -7.69 -6.49
N GLU A 171 10.35 -6.61 -6.06
CA GLU A 171 10.69 -6.39 -4.67
C GLU A 171 9.45 -5.98 -3.88
N ASN A 172 9.20 -6.69 -2.80
CA ASN A 172 8.12 -6.43 -1.86
C ASN A 172 8.70 -5.98 -0.53
N LYS A 173 8.26 -4.85 -0.02
CA LYS A 173 8.72 -4.37 1.29
C LYS A 173 7.67 -3.51 1.98
N ILE A 174 7.78 -3.48 3.29
CA ILE A 174 7.06 -2.50 4.10
C ILE A 174 7.87 -1.19 4.11
N GLN A 175 7.19 -0.11 3.83
CA GLN A 175 7.69 1.26 3.98
C GLN A 175 6.82 1.98 5.00
N LEU A 176 7.30 3.09 5.53
CA LEU A 176 6.53 3.94 6.43
C LEU A 176 6.19 5.26 5.73
N LEU A 177 4.97 5.74 5.94
CA LEU A 177 4.48 7.02 5.45
C LEU A 177 4.40 7.99 6.63
N ALA A 178 5.20 9.04 6.59
CA ALA A 178 5.27 10.03 7.64
C ALA A 178 4.81 11.41 7.13
N PRO A 179 3.86 12.10 7.81
CA PRO A 179 3.32 13.35 7.32
C PRO A 179 4.36 14.48 7.38
N LEU A 180 4.59 15.17 6.26
CA LEU A 180 5.42 16.38 6.22
C LEU A 180 4.59 17.63 6.54
N TYR A 181 5.21 18.54 7.27
CA TYR A 181 4.57 19.77 7.72
C TYR A 181 5.20 20.97 7.02
N PHE A 182 4.59 21.39 5.91
CA PHE A 182 4.97 22.60 5.18
C PHE A 182 4.07 23.77 5.58
N PRO A 183 4.62 24.96 5.84
CA PRO A 183 3.84 26.15 6.19
C PRO A 183 2.92 26.56 5.04
N GLY A 184 1.62 26.78 5.33
CA GLY A 184 0.66 27.31 4.36
C GLY A 184 0.30 26.39 3.19
N ALA A 185 0.76 25.14 3.17
CA ALA A 185 0.43 24.20 2.11
C ALA A 185 -1.05 23.79 2.13
N PRO A 186 -1.80 23.98 1.04
CA PRO A 186 -3.18 23.50 0.92
C PRO A 186 -3.25 21.97 0.81
N VAL A 187 -2.22 21.36 0.22
CA VAL A 187 -2.09 19.89 0.07
C VAL A 187 -1.05 19.39 1.07
N ARG A 188 -1.37 18.33 1.76
CA ARG A 188 -0.46 17.68 2.69
C ARG A 188 0.33 16.61 1.95
N LEU A 189 1.64 16.61 2.18
CA LEU A 189 2.56 15.62 1.64
C LEU A 189 2.99 14.65 2.75
N ALA A 190 3.17 13.39 2.41
CA ALA A 190 3.77 12.37 3.26
C ALA A 190 5.12 11.96 2.69
N LEU A 191 6.14 11.88 3.54
CA LEU A 191 7.46 11.33 3.22
C LEU A 191 7.41 9.81 3.30
N VAL A 192 7.89 9.16 2.27
CA VAL A 192 8.08 7.71 2.24
C VAL A 192 9.44 7.39 2.86
N LEU A 193 9.45 6.56 3.88
CA LEU A 193 10.63 6.13 4.62
C LEU A 193 10.91 4.64 4.35
N ASN A 194 12.08 4.35 3.81
CA ASN A 194 12.65 3.01 3.75
C ASN A 194 13.52 2.76 4.96
N LYS A 195 13.32 1.66 5.66
CA LYS A 195 14.26 1.19 6.66
C LYS A 195 15.45 0.54 5.97
N VAL A 196 16.63 1.07 6.20
CA VAL A 196 17.90 0.55 5.69
C VAL A 196 18.62 -0.15 6.84
N GLU A 197 18.84 -1.44 6.68
CA GLU A 197 19.58 -2.26 7.65
C GLU A 197 20.77 -2.91 6.94
N SER A 198 21.97 -2.45 7.27
CA SER A 198 23.22 -3.08 6.88
C SER A 198 24.00 -3.49 8.13
N THR A 199 25.03 -4.29 7.93
CA THR A 199 25.94 -4.68 9.03
C THR A 199 26.61 -3.50 9.73
N ALA A 200 26.76 -2.38 9.02
CA ALA A 200 27.46 -1.19 9.53
C ALA A 200 26.51 -0.10 10.02
N ASN A 201 25.34 0.07 9.38
CA ASN A 201 24.45 1.21 9.63
C ASN A 201 22.97 0.80 9.60
N LYS A 202 22.20 1.43 10.49
CA LYS A 202 20.73 1.36 10.49
C LYS A 202 20.16 2.77 10.50
N TYR A 203 19.28 3.08 9.56
CA TYR A 203 18.64 4.39 9.46
C TYR A 203 17.37 4.30 8.59
N TYR A 204 16.57 5.35 8.60
CA TYR A 204 15.50 5.53 7.62
C TYR A 204 15.96 6.40 6.46
N GLU A 205 15.75 5.94 5.24
CA GLU A 205 15.97 6.72 4.03
C GLU A 205 14.65 7.33 3.57
N GLY A 206 14.58 8.67 3.53
CA GLY A 206 13.47 9.37 2.88
C GLY A 206 13.66 9.34 1.36
N VAL A 207 12.80 8.61 0.66
CA VAL A 207 13.00 8.31 -0.77
C VAL A 207 12.13 9.13 -1.71
N THR A 208 10.91 9.46 -1.31
CA THR A 208 9.95 10.19 -2.15
C THR A 208 8.88 10.85 -1.28
N VAL A 209 8.05 11.72 -1.89
CA VAL A 209 6.87 12.29 -1.23
C VAL A 209 5.60 11.91 -1.99
N LEU A 210 4.52 11.66 -1.25
CA LEU A 210 3.20 11.34 -1.78
C LEU A 210 2.16 12.31 -1.22
N PRO A 211 1.11 12.68 -1.98
CA PRO A 211 -0.08 13.28 -1.40
C PRO A 211 -0.67 12.40 -0.29
N VAL A 212 -1.12 12.99 0.81
CA VAL A 212 -1.62 12.22 1.98
C VAL A 212 -2.80 11.32 1.61
N GLU A 213 -3.62 11.72 0.64
CA GLU A 213 -4.73 10.91 0.15
C GLU A 213 -4.25 9.59 -0.49
N TRP A 214 -3.15 9.63 -1.24
CA TRP A 214 -2.54 8.44 -1.83
C TRP A 214 -1.87 7.57 -0.77
N ALA A 215 -1.19 8.22 0.18
CA ALA A 215 -0.60 7.54 1.33
C ALA A 215 -1.65 6.75 2.12
N TYR A 216 -2.81 7.36 2.38
CA TYR A 216 -3.93 6.71 3.06
C TYR A 216 -4.48 5.50 2.29
N MET A 217 -4.61 5.60 0.96
CA MET A 217 -5.09 4.47 0.15
C MET A 217 -4.12 3.28 0.21
N ASN A 218 -2.81 3.54 0.15
CA ASN A 218 -1.79 2.50 0.12
C ASN A 218 -1.59 1.83 1.50
N SER A 219 -1.86 2.53 2.60
CA SER A 219 -1.75 1.97 3.95
C SER A 219 -2.87 0.98 4.31
N ARG A 220 -3.90 0.86 3.48
CA ARG A 220 -5.05 -0.03 3.73
C ARG A 220 -4.80 -1.50 3.35
N LEU A 221 -3.64 -1.82 2.78
CA LEU A 221 -3.27 -3.20 2.41
C LEU A 221 -2.76 -4.03 3.60
N ILE A 222 -2.41 -3.37 4.70
CA ILE A 222 -1.83 -3.99 5.90
C ILE A 222 -2.82 -3.95 7.06
#